data_6469b8ee7244d72e0c55534874ef70ad
#
_entry.id   6469b8ee7244d72e0c55534874ef70ad
#
_cell.length_a   1.000
_cell.length_b   1.000
_cell.length_c   1.000
_cell.angle_alpha   90.00
_cell.angle_beta   90.00
_cell.angle_gamma   90.00
#
_symmetry.space_group_name_H-M   'P 1'
#
loop_
_entity.id
_entity.type
_entity.pdbx_description
1 polymer ?
#
loop_
_entity_poly.entity_id
_entity_poly.type
_entity_poly.pdbx_seq_one_letter_code
_entity_poly.pdbx_strand_id
1 'polypeptide(L)'
;MKCSECGHESSEQFTYCPHCSAGPQNTSVSENTAATTVLAMLRDKLFLFLCIAVAVSCILSISAGNLPLIHILITVFLWLTYASAQKGDVDTEHLRSVSGTVYAQYVINHVLAVLTLVMGVLFAVLFHSAADITTVRQILLESLVDIGFTIDLNTILALSGTVVLIVFVLAAVLIAVFNYLTLGKIHRFLKSLYTGVREGKLELQSAGSARAWLLILGICSGLGMTDLLTDPFAALSSAASCATCILAWILIGKYLTDKN
;
A
#
# COMPACT_ATOMS: atom_id res chain seq x y z
N MET A 1 -27.31 33.07 -15.42
CA MET A 1 -26.11 32.74 -16.26
C MET A 1 -25.76 33.94 -17.12
N LYS A 2 -24.47 34.10 -17.46
CA LYS A 2 -24.00 35.18 -18.36
C LYS A 2 -23.62 34.59 -19.71
N CYS A 3 -24.15 35.15 -20.79
CA CYS A 3 -23.81 34.72 -22.15
C CYS A 3 -22.36 35.13 -22.50
N SER A 4 -21.55 34.16 -22.98
CA SER A 4 -20.15 34.44 -23.34
C SER A 4 -20.01 35.30 -24.58
N GLU A 5 -20.99 35.27 -25.46
CA GLU A 5 -20.95 36.01 -26.73
C GLU A 5 -21.39 37.47 -26.60
N CYS A 6 -22.52 37.73 -25.90
CA CYS A 6 -23.08 39.07 -25.79
C CYS A 6 -23.08 39.65 -24.38
N GLY A 7 -22.61 38.92 -23.36
CA GLY A 7 -22.56 39.37 -21.99
C GLY A 7 -23.92 39.47 -21.26
N HIS A 8 -25.02 39.11 -21.91
CA HIS A 8 -26.35 39.16 -21.29
C HIS A 8 -26.44 38.25 -20.07
N GLU A 9 -26.93 38.81 -18.94
CA GLU A 9 -27.14 38.07 -17.68
C GLU A 9 -28.59 37.72 -17.53
N SER A 10 -28.88 36.42 -17.27
CA SER A 10 -30.21 35.92 -16.97
C SER A 10 -30.19 35.10 -15.67
N SER A 11 -31.26 35.20 -14.88
CA SER A 11 -31.48 34.37 -13.70
C SER A 11 -31.85 32.92 -14.06
N GLU A 12 -32.29 32.65 -15.29
CA GLU A 12 -32.69 31.34 -15.75
C GLU A 12 -31.63 30.68 -16.62
N GLN A 13 -31.58 29.35 -16.55
CA GLN A 13 -30.73 28.55 -17.47
C GLN A 13 -31.40 28.50 -18.85
N PHE A 14 -30.71 28.99 -19.86
CA PHE A 14 -31.22 28.95 -21.24
C PHE A 14 -30.34 28.09 -22.13
N THR A 15 -30.97 27.30 -23.01
CA THR A 15 -30.29 26.48 -24.03
C THR A 15 -29.81 27.35 -25.20
N TYR A 16 -30.50 28.44 -25.49
CA TYR A 16 -30.15 29.44 -26.52
C TYR A 16 -30.26 30.82 -25.87
N CYS A 17 -29.26 31.68 -26.07
CA CYS A 17 -29.33 33.04 -25.55
C CYS A 17 -30.49 33.79 -26.21
N PRO A 18 -31.47 34.31 -25.47
CA PRO A 18 -32.61 35.00 -26.02
C PRO A 18 -32.23 36.31 -26.68
N HIS A 19 -31.02 36.88 -26.42
CA HIS A 19 -30.58 38.16 -26.89
C HIS A 19 -29.75 38.10 -28.17
N CYS A 20 -28.91 37.07 -28.35
CA CYS A 20 -28.05 36.92 -29.53
C CYS A 20 -28.25 35.62 -30.31
N SER A 21 -29.23 34.80 -29.92
CA SER A 21 -29.49 33.50 -30.52
C SER A 21 -28.27 32.56 -30.58
N ALA A 22 -27.21 32.88 -29.80
CA ALA A 22 -26.09 31.99 -29.69
C ALA A 22 -26.57 30.60 -29.21
N GLY A 23 -26.14 29.59 -29.94
CA GLY A 23 -26.53 28.18 -29.72
C GLY A 23 -26.18 27.70 -28.32
N PRO A 24 -26.46 26.43 -28.00
CA PRO A 24 -26.19 25.90 -26.70
C PRO A 24 -24.75 26.26 -26.33
N GLN A 25 -24.60 27.11 -25.32
CA GLN A 25 -23.30 27.31 -24.77
C GLN A 25 -22.87 25.92 -24.31
N ASN A 26 -22.00 25.28 -25.09
CA ASN A 26 -21.16 24.28 -24.52
C ASN A 26 -20.49 25.00 -23.34
N THR A 27 -21.17 24.97 -22.16
CA THR A 27 -20.40 24.82 -20.97
C THR A 27 -19.50 23.66 -21.35
N SER A 28 -18.29 23.97 -21.80
CA SER A 28 -17.22 23.01 -21.80
C SER A 28 -17.27 22.49 -20.38
N VAL A 29 -17.99 21.37 -20.19
CA VAL A 29 -17.79 20.50 -19.05
C VAL A 29 -16.30 20.28 -19.18
N SER A 30 -15.53 21.00 -18.38
CA SER A 30 -14.10 20.82 -18.27
C SER A 30 -14.00 19.34 -18.02
N GLU A 31 -13.76 18.61 -19.12
CA GLU A 31 -13.72 17.16 -19.10
C GLU A 31 -12.73 16.87 -18.01
N ASN A 32 -13.19 16.24 -16.91
CA ASN A 32 -12.38 16.10 -15.72
C ASN A 32 -11.19 15.22 -16.11
N THR A 33 -10.14 15.86 -16.60
CA THR A 33 -8.94 15.22 -17.16
C THR A 33 -8.35 14.24 -16.14
N ALA A 34 -8.56 14.51 -14.85
CA ALA A 34 -8.16 13.60 -13.79
C ALA A 34 -9.00 12.30 -13.81
N ALA A 35 -10.32 12.41 -13.93
CA ALA A 35 -11.21 11.25 -13.98
C ALA A 35 -10.98 10.42 -15.25
N THR A 36 -10.81 11.05 -16.42
CA THR A 36 -10.55 10.34 -17.67
C THR A 36 -9.19 9.62 -17.64
N THR A 37 -8.16 10.25 -17.10
CA THR A 37 -6.83 9.62 -16.93
C THR A 37 -6.89 8.42 -15.99
N VAL A 38 -7.54 8.56 -14.83
CA VAL A 38 -7.70 7.47 -13.87
C VAL A 38 -8.56 6.35 -14.45
N LEU A 39 -9.66 6.68 -15.15
CA LEU A 39 -10.50 5.69 -15.83
C LEU A 39 -9.70 4.90 -16.87
N ALA A 40 -8.88 5.57 -17.69
CA ALA A 40 -8.01 4.91 -18.66
C ALA A 40 -7.01 3.97 -17.98
N MET A 41 -6.42 4.39 -16.86
CA MET A 41 -5.52 3.57 -16.05
C MET A 41 -6.23 2.32 -15.51
N LEU A 42 -7.43 2.47 -14.95
CA LEU A 42 -8.19 1.38 -14.34
C LEU A 42 -8.74 0.39 -15.38
N ARG A 43 -8.96 0.82 -16.62
CA ARG A 43 -9.37 -0.03 -17.74
C ARG A 43 -8.24 -0.76 -18.45
N ASP A 44 -7.00 -0.40 -18.14
CA ASP A 44 -5.84 -1.04 -18.76
C ASP A 44 -5.77 -2.54 -18.37
N LYS A 45 -5.33 -3.36 -19.31
CA LYS A 45 -5.05 -4.79 -19.07
C LYS A 45 -4.02 -5.00 -17.95
N LEU A 46 -3.08 -4.05 -17.80
CA LEU A 46 -2.10 -4.09 -16.69
C LEU A 46 -2.78 -4.00 -15.33
N PHE A 47 -3.87 -3.22 -15.21
CA PHE A 47 -4.61 -3.15 -13.95
C PHE A 47 -5.37 -4.46 -13.67
N LEU A 48 -5.90 -5.13 -14.69
CA LEU A 48 -6.46 -6.48 -14.53
C LEU A 48 -5.39 -7.47 -14.05
N PHE A 49 -4.21 -7.47 -14.68
CA PHE A 49 -3.10 -8.32 -14.23
C PHE A 49 -2.67 -8.00 -12.81
N LEU A 50 -2.68 -6.73 -12.40
CA LEU A 50 -2.44 -6.31 -11.02
C LEU A 50 -3.48 -6.95 -10.06
N CYS A 51 -4.77 -6.88 -10.38
CA CYS A 51 -5.83 -7.50 -9.57
C CYS A 51 -5.64 -9.01 -9.44
N ILE A 52 -5.26 -9.69 -10.54
CA ILE A 52 -4.97 -11.13 -10.54
C ILE A 52 -3.74 -11.42 -9.66
N ALA A 53 -2.65 -10.67 -9.80
CA ALA A 53 -1.44 -10.88 -9.01
C ALA A 53 -1.67 -10.71 -7.51
N VAL A 54 -2.46 -9.70 -7.09
CA VAL A 54 -2.86 -9.50 -5.70
C VAL A 54 -3.72 -10.67 -5.20
N ALA A 55 -4.67 -11.16 -6.00
CA ALA A 55 -5.51 -12.30 -5.65
C ALA A 55 -4.69 -13.58 -5.49
N VAL A 56 -3.77 -13.85 -6.41
CA VAL A 56 -2.85 -15.01 -6.34
C VAL A 56 -1.96 -14.92 -5.09
N SER A 57 -1.38 -13.77 -4.79
CA SER A 57 -0.58 -13.56 -3.58
C SER A 57 -1.41 -13.84 -2.31
N CYS A 58 -2.67 -13.40 -2.29
CA CYS A 58 -3.58 -13.64 -1.18
C CYS A 58 -3.87 -15.14 -0.99
N ILE A 59 -4.19 -15.87 -2.08
CA ILE A 59 -4.47 -17.32 -2.04
C ILE A 59 -3.24 -18.10 -1.55
N LEU A 60 -2.05 -17.76 -2.08
CA LEU A 60 -0.81 -18.41 -1.68
C LEU A 60 -0.48 -18.16 -0.20
N SER A 61 -0.73 -16.94 0.30
CA SER A 61 -0.56 -16.63 1.73
C SER A 61 -1.49 -17.45 2.62
N ILE A 62 -2.75 -17.67 2.20
CA ILE A 62 -3.69 -18.54 2.91
C ILE A 62 -3.22 -20.01 2.88
N SER A 63 -2.71 -20.47 1.74
CA SER A 63 -2.17 -21.82 1.58
C SER A 63 -0.93 -22.06 2.45
N ALA A 64 -0.16 -21.02 2.76
CA ALA A 64 0.96 -21.05 3.71
C ALA A 64 0.52 -20.97 5.19
N GLY A 65 -0.78 -21.06 5.48
CA GLY A 65 -1.32 -21.01 6.84
C GLY A 65 -1.50 -19.61 7.42
N ASN A 66 -1.22 -18.55 6.65
CA ASN A 66 -1.45 -17.18 7.06
C ASN A 66 -2.88 -16.75 6.70
N LEU A 67 -3.53 -15.97 7.59
CA LEU A 67 -4.83 -15.37 7.30
C LEU A 67 -4.69 -13.87 7.03
N PRO A 68 -4.41 -13.46 5.79
CA PRO A 68 -4.10 -12.06 5.45
C PRO A 68 -5.39 -11.25 5.24
N LEU A 69 -6.17 -11.01 6.31
CA LEU A 69 -7.48 -10.32 6.23
C LEU A 69 -7.42 -8.99 5.45
N ILE A 70 -6.38 -8.19 5.69
CA ILE A 70 -6.22 -6.90 5.00
C ILE A 70 -5.96 -7.08 3.51
N HIS A 71 -5.16 -8.08 3.12
CA HIS A 71 -4.91 -8.37 1.70
C HIS A 71 -6.18 -8.87 1.00
N ILE A 72 -7.03 -9.63 1.69
CA ILE A 72 -8.35 -10.03 1.20
C ILE A 72 -9.19 -8.79 0.90
N LEU A 73 -9.27 -7.83 1.84
CA LEU A 73 -10.03 -6.59 1.67
C LEU A 73 -9.47 -5.74 0.51
N ILE A 74 -8.15 -5.60 0.41
CA ILE A 74 -7.51 -4.90 -0.71
C ILE A 74 -7.89 -5.57 -2.03
N THR A 75 -7.83 -6.91 -2.11
CA THR A 75 -8.19 -7.67 -3.30
C THR A 75 -9.64 -7.41 -3.71
N VAL A 76 -10.58 -7.50 -2.78
CA VAL A 76 -12.00 -7.26 -3.03
C VAL A 76 -12.24 -5.85 -3.55
N PHE A 77 -11.69 -4.83 -2.89
CA PHE A 77 -11.89 -3.44 -3.32
C PHE A 77 -11.21 -3.11 -4.65
N LEU A 78 -10.06 -3.71 -4.96
CA LEU A 78 -9.44 -3.57 -6.28
C LEU A 78 -10.30 -4.16 -7.38
N TRP A 79 -10.90 -5.35 -7.17
CA TRP A 79 -11.82 -5.96 -8.12
C TRP A 79 -13.10 -5.14 -8.31
N LEU A 80 -13.66 -4.57 -7.23
CA LEU A 80 -14.81 -3.68 -7.31
C LEU A 80 -14.46 -2.40 -8.11
N THR A 81 -13.29 -1.82 -7.86
CA THR A 81 -12.79 -0.66 -8.61
C THR A 81 -12.63 -0.99 -10.10
N TYR A 82 -12.06 -2.16 -10.41
CA TYR A 82 -11.96 -2.63 -11.80
C TYR A 82 -13.32 -2.80 -12.45
N ALA A 83 -14.27 -3.45 -11.76
CA ALA A 83 -15.61 -3.69 -12.29
C ALA A 83 -16.38 -2.39 -12.56
N SER A 84 -16.26 -1.38 -11.68
CA SER A 84 -16.83 -0.05 -11.90
C SER A 84 -16.20 0.66 -13.09
N ALA A 85 -14.88 0.58 -13.22
CA ALA A 85 -14.16 1.17 -14.34
C ALA A 85 -14.59 0.56 -15.69
N GLN A 86 -14.86 -0.76 -15.76
CA GLN A 86 -15.37 -1.40 -16.98
C GLN A 86 -16.75 -0.86 -17.40
N LYS A 87 -17.57 -0.42 -16.45
CA LYS A 87 -18.87 0.23 -16.72
C LYS A 87 -18.73 1.69 -17.17
N GLY A 88 -17.54 2.26 -17.12
CA GLY A 88 -17.26 3.64 -17.54
C GLY A 88 -17.27 4.65 -16.41
N ASP A 89 -17.30 4.22 -15.18
CA ASP A 89 -17.34 5.09 -13.99
C ASP A 89 -16.11 4.86 -13.11
N VAL A 90 -15.60 5.95 -12.51
CA VAL A 90 -14.56 5.89 -11.47
C VAL A 90 -15.25 6.02 -10.12
N ASP A 91 -15.52 4.88 -9.50
CA ASP A 91 -16.09 4.86 -8.16
C ASP A 91 -15.04 5.30 -7.12
N THR A 92 -15.15 6.56 -6.70
CA THR A 92 -14.25 7.17 -5.72
C THR A 92 -14.38 6.53 -4.34
N GLU A 93 -15.51 5.93 -3.98
CA GLU A 93 -15.71 5.26 -2.70
C GLU A 93 -14.94 3.93 -2.64
N HIS A 94 -14.90 3.17 -3.73
CA HIS A 94 -14.06 1.97 -3.81
C HIS A 94 -12.57 2.33 -3.73
N LEU A 95 -12.11 3.35 -4.45
CA LEU A 95 -10.73 3.85 -4.35
C LEU A 95 -10.38 4.33 -2.93
N ARG A 96 -11.32 5.03 -2.28
CA ARG A 96 -11.18 5.44 -0.89
C ARG A 96 -11.06 4.23 0.04
N SER A 97 -11.82 3.18 -0.20
CA SER A 97 -11.78 1.93 0.58
C SER A 97 -10.44 1.23 0.42
N VAL A 98 -9.88 1.15 -0.80
CA VAL A 98 -8.51 0.66 -1.02
C VAL A 98 -7.50 1.48 -0.21
N SER A 99 -7.58 2.82 -0.30
CA SER A 99 -6.69 3.72 0.46
C SER A 99 -6.84 3.54 1.97
N GLY A 100 -8.07 3.38 2.47
CA GLY A 100 -8.37 3.14 3.89
C GLY A 100 -7.79 1.81 4.38
N THR A 101 -7.88 0.76 3.56
CA THR A 101 -7.34 -0.56 3.90
C THR A 101 -5.80 -0.55 3.94
N VAL A 102 -5.15 0.16 3.00
CA VAL A 102 -3.68 0.36 3.04
C VAL A 102 -3.29 1.17 4.27
N TYR A 103 -4.09 2.17 4.66
CA TYR A 103 -3.86 2.93 5.90
C TYR A 103 -4.02 2.07 7.15
N ALA A 104 -5.01 1.17 7.20
CA ALA A 104 -5.17 0.23 8.29
C ALA A 104 -3.93 -0.68 8.43
N GLN A 105 -3.39 -1.21 7.33
CA GLN A 105 -2.14 -1.97 7.33
C GLN A 105 -0.96 -1.12 7.84
N TYR A 106 -0.88 0.13 7.41
CA TYR A 106 0.14 1.07 7.87
C TYR A 106 0.08 1.25 9.40
N VAL A 107 -1.12 1.45 9.97
CA VAL A 107 -1.31 1.60 11.42
C VAL A 107 -0.96 0.31 12.16
N ILE A 108 -1.41 -0.85 11.69
CA ILE A 108 -1.11 -2.15 12.31
C ILE A 108 0.41 -2.39 12.36
N ASN A 109 1.13 -2.11 11.27
CA ASN A 109 2.58 -2.28 11.26
C ASN A 109 3.28 -1.32 12.24
N HIS A 110 2.75 -0.12 12.48
CA HIS A 110 3.28 0.78 13.53
C HIS A 110 3.01 0.24 14.93
N VAL A 111 1.82 -0.31 15.16
CA VAL A 111 1.49 -0.98 16.43
C VAL A 111 2.43 -2.17 16.66
N LEU A 112 2.70 -2.97 15.63
CA LEU A 112 3.67 -4.08 15.71
C LEU A 112 5.09 -3.58 16.02
N ALA A 113 5.53 -2.47 15.44
CA ALA A 113 6.82 -1.87 15.77
C ALA A 113 6.90 -1.45 17.25
N VAL A 114 5.83 -0.85 17.79
CA VAL A 114 5.74 -0.51 19.22
C VAL A 114 5.74 -1.77 20.09
N LEU A 115 4.98 -2.80 19.71
CA LEU A 115 4.99 -4.08 20.44
C LEU A 115 6.36 -4.74 20.41
N THR A 116 7.08 -4.69 19.30
CA THR A 116 8.47 -5.17 19.18
C THR A 116 9.37 -4.45 20.19
N LEU A 117 9.22 -3.13 20.32
CA LEU A 117 9.98 -2.34 21.30
C LEU A 117 9.63 -2.76 22.75
N VAL A 118 8.34 -2.90 23.06
CA VAL A 118 7.88 -3.32 24.39
C VAL A 118 8.42 -4.72 24.72
N MET A 119 8.36 -5.66 23.77
CA MET A 119 8.93 -7.00 23.95
C MET A 119 10.44 -6.94 24.17
N GLY A 120 11.15 -6.08 23.44
CA GLY A 120 12.59 -5.87 23.64
C GLY A 120 12.92 -5.40 25.06
N VAL A 121 12.14 -4.47 25.62
CA VAL A 121 12.30 -4.00 27.00
C VAL A 121 12.02 -5.14 27.99
N LEU A 122 10.93 -5.88 27.79
CA LEU A 122 10.58 -7.03 28.64
C LEU A 122 11.67 -8.09 28.63
N PHE A 123 12.17 -8.48 27.45
CA PHE A 123 13.28 -9.43 27.34
C PHE A 123 14.55 -8.90 27.99
N ALA A 124 14.91 -7.63 27.79
CA ALA A 124 16.10 -7.06 28.42
C ALA A 124 16.03 -7.11 29.96
N VAL A 125 14.84 -6.79 30.53
CA VAL A 125 14.59 -6.87 31.96
C VAL A 125 14.66 -8.33 32.46
N LEU A 126 14.02 -9.25 31.75
CA LEU A 126 14.04 -10.68 32.09
C LEU A 126 15.45 -11.24 32.00
N PHE A 127 16.23 -10.92 30.97
CA PHE A 127 17.63 -11.36 30.85
C PHE A 127 18.50 -10.79 31.98
N HIS A 128 18.26 -9.54 32.39
CA HIS A 128 19.01 -8.93 33.50
C HIS A 128 18.66 -9.59 34.83
N SER A 129 17.36 -9.84 35.08
CA SER A 129 16.90 -10.47 36.34
C SER A 129 17.11 -11.99 36.38
N ALA A 130 17.17 -12.65 35.22
CA ALA A 130 17.38 -14.09 35.10
C ALA A 130 18.86 -14.49 35.04
N ALA A 131 19.80 -13.52 35.17
CA ALA A 131 21.23 -13.82 35.19
C ALA A 131 21.61 -14.89 36.24
N ASP A 132 20.83 -15.00 37.34
CA ASP A 132 21.02 -15.98 38.40
C ASP A 132 20.12 -17.22 38.33
N ILE A 133 19.13 -17.26 37.35
CA ILE A 133 18.15 -18.36 37.26
C ILE A 133 18.33 -19.10 35.94
N THR A 134 19.16 -20.12 35.94
CA THR A 134 19.48 -20.97 34.77
C THR A 134 18.24 -21.51 34.03
N THR A 135 17.18 -21.89 34.77
CA THR A 135 15.94 -22.47 34.22
C THR A 135 15.15 -21.45 33.39
N VAL A 136 14.99 -20.20 33.88
CA VAL A 136 14.24 -19.16 33.15
C VAL A 136 15.00 -18.74 31.87
N ARG A 137 16.33 -18.69 31.96
CA ARG A 137 17.22 -18.43 30.84
C ARG A 137 17.06 -19.49 29.74
N GLN A 138 16.95 -20.76 30.11
CA GLN A 138 16.78 -21.89 29.19
C GLN A 138 15.40 -21.87 28.51
N ILE A 139 14.32 -21.58 29.24
CA ILE A 139 12.96 -21.45 28.69
C ILE A 139 12.87 -20.30 27.67
N LEU A 140 13.50 -19.14 27.97
CA LEU A 140 13.55 -18.00 27.06
C LEU A 140 14.30 -18.35 25.77
N LEU A 141 15.39 -19.11 25.86
CA LEU A 141 16.18 -19.54 24.73
C LEU A 141 15.42 -20.53 23.84
N GLU A 142 14.73 -21.49 24.42
CA GLU A 142 13.86 -22.43 23.70
C GLU A 142 12.75 -21.66 22.95
N SER A 143 12.11 -20.68 23.59
CA SER A 143 11.10 -19.82 22.99
C SER A 143 11.63 -18.98 21.82
N LEU A 144 12.88 -18.52 21.86
CA LEU A 144 13.50 -17.77 20.77
C LEU A 144 13.85 -18.66 19.57
N VAL A 145 14.27 -19.90 19.81
CA VAL A 145 14.50 -20.90 18.78
C VAL A 145 13.19 -21.29 18.07
N ASP A 146 12.09 -21.44 18.82
CA ASP A 146 10.76 -21.75 18.27
C ASP A 146 10.22 -20.62 17.36
N ILE A 147 10.64 -19.35 17.56
CA ILE A 147 10.31 -18.20 16.70
C ILE A 147 11.20 -18.15 15.45
N GLY A 148 12.10 -19.13 15.25
CA GLY A 148 12.95 -19.23 14.06
C GLY A 148 14.27 -18.48 14.15
N PHE A 149 14.68 -18.03 15.36
CA PHE A 149 16.01 -17.49 15.59
C PHE A 149 17.03 -18.64 15.73
N THR A 150 17.70 -18.99 14.65
CA THR A 150 18.79 -20.01 14.66
C THR A 150 20.13 -19.39 15.06
N ILE A 151 20.23 -18.87 16.25
CA ILE A 151 21.50 -18.36 16.81
C ILE A 151 22.06 -19.40 17.76
N ASP A 152 23.39 -19.62 17.73
CA ASP A 152 24.07 -20.54 18.64
C ASP A 152 23.77 -20.17 20.10
N LEU A 153 23.34 -21.18 20.87
CA LEU A 153 22.92 -21.06 22.25
C LEU A 153 23.96 -20.35 23.13
N ASN A 154 25.25 -20.65 22.92
CA ASN A 154 26.34 -20.06 23.68
C ASN A 154 26.53 -18.58 23.37
N THR A 155 26.26 -18.17 22.12
CA THR A 155 26.31 -16.77 21.70
C THR A 155 25.18 -15.98 22.34
N ILE A 156 23.95 -16.53 22.42
CA ILE A 156 22.82 -15.86 23.08
C ILE A 156 23.07 -15.77 24.59
N LEU A 157 23.63 -16.77 25.21
CA LEU A 157 23.97 -16.77 26.64
C LEU A 157 25.00 -15.69 27.03
N ALA A 158 25.88 -15.33 26.08
CA ALA A 158 26.85 -14.26 26.25
C ALA A 158 26.28 -12.86 26.03
N LEU A 159 25.08 -12.73 25.41
CA LEU A 159 24.44 -11.44 25.15
C LEU A 159 23.93 -10.82 26.45
N SER A 160 24.42 -9.61 26.78
CA SER A 160 23.86 -8.80 27.86
C SER A 160 22.45 -8.32 27.52
N GLY A 161 21.57 -8.11 28.51
CA GLY A 161 20.22 -7.55 28.28
C GLY A 161 20.24 -6.23 27.50
N THR A 162 21.32 -5.45 27.64
CA THR A 162 21.54 -4.21 26.87
C THR A 162 21.68 -4.47 25.37
N VAL A 163 22.40 -5.51 24.95
CA VAL A 163 22.56 -5.85 23.52
C VAL A 163 21.24 -6.32 22.95
N VAL A 164 20.50 -7.14 23.69
CA VAL A 164 19.14 -7.57 23.29
C VAL A 164 18.24 -6.35 23.09
N LEU A 165 18.23 -5.40 24.03
CA LEU A 165 17.45 -4.17 23.91
C LEU A 165 17.83 -3.36 22.67
N ILE A 166 19.13 -3.18 22.41
CA ILE A 166 19.61 -2.45 21.21
C ILE A 166 19.10 -3.11 19.94
N VAL A 167 19.16 -4.43 19.82
CA VAL A 167 18.69 -5.17 18.64
C VAL A 167 17.18 -4.94 18.43
N PHE A 168 16.36 -5.04 19.47
CA PHE A 168 14.92 -4.80 19.36
C PHE A 168 14.58 -3.34 19.04
N VAL A 169 15.31 -2.38 19.61
CA VAL A 169 15.14 -0.95 19.27
C VAL A 169 15.46 -0.71 17.81
N LEU A 170 16.59 -1.23 17.31
CA LEU A 170 16.95 -1.10 15.89
C LEU A 170 15.92 -1.76 14.99
N ALA A 171 15.45 -2.96 15.33
CA ALA A 171 14.40 -3.64 14.56
C ALA A 171 13.09 -2.83 14.52
N ALA A 172 12.63 -2.33 15.68
CA ALA A 172 11.41 -1.51 15.76
C ALA A 172 11.54 -0.22 14.93
N VAL A 173 12.67 0.46 15.01
CA VAL A 173 12.94 1.68 14.22
C VAL A 173 12.97 1.36 12.72
N LEU A 174 13.64 0.28 12.32
CA LEU A 174 13.69 -0.14 10.91
C LEU A 174 12.29 -0.47 10.38
N ILE A 175 11.49 -1.23 11.14
CA ILE A 175 10.10 -1.54 10.78
C ILE A 175 9.28 -0.26 10.62
N ALA A 176 9.35 0.67 11.59
CA ALA A 176 8.58 1.91 11.56
C ALA A 176 8.98 2.81 10.38
N VAL A 177 10.29 3.00 10.15
CA VAL A 177 10.82 3.82 9.05
C VAL A 177 10.45 3.20 7.71
N PHE A 178 10.67 1.90 7.51
CA PHE A 178 10.34 1.23 6.26
C PHE A 178 8.84 1.29 5.97
N ASN A 179 8.00 1.05 6.99
CA ASN A 179 6.55 1.16 6.88
C ASN A 179 6.09 2.59 6.49
N TYR A 180 6.67 3.62 7.13
CA TYR A 180 6.38 5.02 6.78
C TYR A 180 6.76 5.36 5.35
N LEU A 181 7.94 4.94 4.91
CA LEU A 181 8.45 5.21 3.57
C LEU A 181 7.70 4.44 2.48
N THR A 182 7.21 3.24 2.77
CA THR A 182 6.48 2.40 1.81
C THR A 182 4.98 2.63 1.88
N LEU A 183 4.29 2.03 2.84
CA LEU A 183 2.82 2.10 2.95
C LEU A 183 2.31 3.52 3.17
N GLY A 184 3.05 4.35 3.92
CA GLY A 184 2.70 5.76 4.11
C GLY A 184 2.73 6.56 2.81
N LYS A 185 3.67 6.29 1.90
CA LYS A 185 3.73 6.95 0.57
C LYS A 185 2.67 6.39 -0.37
N ILE A 186 2.46 5.08 -0.38
CA ILE A 186 1.40 4.45 -1.18
C ILE A 186 0.02 4.95 -0.74
N HIS A 187 -0.25 5.03 0.57
CA HIS A 187 -1.50 5.59 1.08
C HIS A 187 -1.72 7.04 0.62
N ARG A 188 -0.69 7.91 0.73
CA ARG A 188 -0.79 9.30 0.27
C ARG A 188 -1.09 9.39 -1.22
N PHE A 189 -0.44 8.55 -2.03
CA PHE A 189 -0.71 8.45 -3.45
C PHE A 189 -2.16 8.04 -3.73
N LEU A 190 -2.65 6.96 -3.11
CA LEU A 190 -4.04 6.52 -3.26
C LEU A 190 -5.03 7.59 -2.79
N LYS A 191 -4.70 8.30 -1.71
CA LYS A 191 -5.48 9.44 -1.23
C LYS A 191 -5.52 10.55 -2.27
N SER A 192 -4.39 10.96 -2.83
CA SER A 192 -4.34 12.00 -3.87
C SER A 192 -5.07 11.57 -5.15
N LEU A 193 -5.11 10.27 -5.45
CA LEU A 193 -5.79 9.73 -6.61
C LEU A 193 -7.32 9.92 -6.49
N TYR A 194 -7.95 9.47 -5.41
CA TYR A 194 -9.40 9.60 -5.27
C TYR A 194 -9.85 11.05 -4.99
N THR A 195 -9.05 11.85 -4.27
CA THR A 195 -9.34 13.29 -4.10
C THR A 195 -9.15 14.04 -5.42
N GLY A 196 -8.11 13.70 -6.19
CA GLY A 196 -7.85 14.30 -7.49
C GLY A 196 -8.96 14.03 -8.51
N VAL A 197 -9.53 12.83 -8.53
CA VAL A 197 -10.72 12.51 -9.35
C VAL A 197 -11.90 13.38 -8.93
N ARG A 198 -12.11 13.56 -7.63
CA ARG A 198 -13.21 14.36 -7.09
C ARG A 198 -13.05 15.86 -7.35
N GLU A 199 -11.82 16.37 -7.27
CA GLU A 199 -11.49 17.79 -7.39
C GLU A 199 -11.08 18.19 -8.82
N GLY A 200 -10.92 17.23 -9.72
CA GLY A 200 -10.52 17.46 -11.11
C GLY A 200 -9.03 17.72 -11.30
N LYS A 201 -8.19 17.54 -10.27
CA LYS A 201 -6.74 17.81 -10.31
C LYS A 201 -5.95 16.67 -9.69
N LEU A 202 -5.00 16.08 -10.43
CA LEU A 202 -4.11 15.04 -9.94
C LEU A 202 -2.79 15.64 -9.42
N GLU A 203 -2.38 15.24 -8.22
CA GLU A 203 -1.06 15.56 -7.68
C GLU A 203 -0.02 14.54 -8.17
N LEU A 204 0.69 14.85 -9.24
CA LEU A 204 1.68 13.98 -9.87
C LEU A 204 2.91 13.72 -8.98
N GLN A 205 3.24 14.64 -8.08
CA GLN A 205 4.38 14.49 -7.15
C GLN A 205 4.24 13.27 -6.24
N SER A 206 3.03 12.95 -5.79
CA SER A 206 2.75 11.77 -4.97
C SER A 206 2.95 10.47 -5.76
N ALA A 207 2.65 10.47 -7.07
CA ALA A 207 2.81 9.33 -7.96
C ALA A 207 4.29 8.93 -8.14
N GLY A 208 5.19 9.90 -8.37
CA GLY A 208 6.63 9.66 -8.49
C GLY A 208 7.22 9.02 -7.24
N SER A 209 6.84 9.53 -6.06
CA SER A 209 7.29 8.97 -4.78
C SER A 209 6.77 7.54 -4.55
N ALA A 210 5.47 7.29 -4.80
CA ALA A 210 4.87 5.96 -4.66
C ALA A 210 5.54 4.96 -5.62
N ARG A 211 5.80 5.37 -6.86
CA ARG A 211 6.48 4.55 -7.87
C ARG A 211 7.86 4.11 -7.43
N ALA A 212 8.69 5.02 -6.87
CA ALA A 212 10.02 4.66 -6.37
C ALA A 212 9.93 3.60 -5.25
N TRP A 213 9.00 3.76 -4.31
CA TRP A 213 8.85 2.83 -3.20
C TRP A 213 8.22 1.50 -3.60
N LEU A 214 7.34 1.47 -4.60
CA LEU A 214 6.85 0.21 -5.18
C LEU A 214 7.99 -0.61 -5.81
N LEU A 215 8.93 0.05 -6.47
CA LEU A 215 10.11 -0.66 -7.01
C LEU A 215 10.95 -1.27 -5.89
N ILE A 216 11.23 -0.51 -4.83
CA ILE A 216 11.98 -1.00 -3.66
C ILE A 216 11.25 -2.17 -3.00
N LEU A 217 9.93 -2.07 -2.79
CA LEU A 217 9.11 -3.16 -2.26
C LEU A 217 9.17 -4.40 -3.15
N GLY A 218 9.10 -4.22 -4.48
CA GLY A 218 9.22 -5.31 -5.45
C GLY A 218 10.56 -6.04 -5.32
N ILE A 219 11.66 -5.28 -5.21
CA ILE A 219 13.00 -5.86 -5.00
C ILE A 219 13.05 -6.62 -3.67
N CYS A 220 12.57 -6.02 -2.57
CA CYS A 220 12.55 -6.67 -1.26
C CYS A 220 11.71 -7.95 -1.26
N SER A 221 10.53 -7.93 -1.92
CA SER A 221 9.69 -9.13 -2.08
C SER A 221 10.39 -10.19 -2.94
N GLY A 222 11.14 -9.77 -3.97
CA GLY A 222 11.94 -10.67 -4.81
C GLY A 222 13.02 -11.44 -4.05
N LEU A 223 13.60 -10.83 -3.01
CA LEU A 223 14.58 -11.51 -2.15
C LEU A 223 13.95 -12.68 -1.36
N GLY A 224 12.66 -12.63 -1.03
CA GLY A 224 11.95 -13.73 -0.38
C GLY A 224 11.76 -14.97 -1.26
N MET A 225 12.10 -14.91 -2.57
CA MET A 225 12.06 -16.08 -3.45
C MET A 225 13.22 -17.06 -3.18
N THR A 226 14.23 -16.67 -2.41
CA THR A 226 15.37 -17.53 -2.08
C THR A 226 14.98 -18.78 -1.30
N ASP A 227 13.81 -18.74 -0.64
CA ASP A 227 13.31 -19.84 0.19
C ASP A 227 12.54 -20.91 -0.61
N LEU A 228 12.65 -20.91 -1.95
CA LEU A 228 11.89 -21.82 -2.82
C LEU A 228 12.07 -23.31 -2.48
N LEU A 229 13.24 -23.68 -1.96
CA LEU A 229 13.56 -25.05 -1.60
C LEU A 229 13.04 -25.45 -0.20
N THR A 230 12.88 -24.48 0.69
CA THR A 230 12.48 -24.71 2.08
C THR A 230 10.98 -24.49 2.27
N ASP A 231 10.42 -23.42 1.66
CA ASP A 231 9.00 -23.10 1.69
C ASP A 231 8.53 -22.58 0.31
N PRO A 232 8.10 -23.49 -0.58
CA PRO A 232 7.69 -23.13 -1.93
C PRO A 232 6.45 -22.22 -1.97
N PHE A 233 5.54 -22.32 -0.99
CA PHE A 233 4.36 -21.45 -0.95
C PHE A 233 4.72 -20.02 -0.54
N ALA A 234 5.61 -19.85 0.43
CA ALA A 234 6.12 -18.54 0.81
C ALA A 234 6.89 -17.89 -0.34
N ALA A 235 7.75 -18.63 -1.02
CA ALA A 235 8.50 -18.15 -2.19
C ALA A 235 7.58 -17.73 -3.34
N LEU A 236 6.53 -18.51 -3.67
CA LEU A 236 5.54 -18.16 -4.69
C LEU A 236 4.71 -16.94 -4.29
N SER A 237 4.35 -16.80 -3.00
CA SER A 237 3.68 -15.61 -2.49
C SER A 237 4.55 -14.35 -2.63
N SER A 238 5.85 -14.48 -2.34
CA SER A 238 6.84 -13.41 -2.54
C SER A 238 6.98 -13.04 -4.02
N ALA A 239 6.97 -14.03 -4.92
CA ALA A 239 6.97 -13.81 -6.37
C ALA A 239 5.73 -13.04 -6.84
N ALA A 240 4.55 -13.43 -6.38
CA ALA A 240 3.30 -12.75 -6.71
C ALA A 240 3.26 -11.32 -6.15
N SER A 241 3.79 -11.09 -4.95
CA SER A 241 3.94 -9.76 -4.35
C SER A 241 4.91 -8.88 -5.13
N CYS A 242 6.04 -9.44 -5.58
CA CYS A 242 6.99 -8.76 -6.46
C CYS A 242 6.33 -8.36 -7.77
N ALA A 243 5.61 -9.28 -8.43
CA ALA A 243 4.87 -9.00 -9.66
C ALA A 243 3.82 -7.89 -9.46
N THR A 244 3.10 -7.90 -8.34
CA THR A 244 2.14 -6.84 -7.97
C THR A 244 2.81 -5.47 -7.91
N CYS A 245 3.95 -5.36 -7.23
CA CYS A 245 4.69 -4.11 -7.11
C CYS A 245 5.21 -3.61 -8.47
N ILE A 246 5.72 -4.50 -9.31
CA ILE A 246 6.22 -4.17 -10.65
C ILE A 246 5.07 -3.71 -11.56
N LEU A 247 3.93 -4.42 -11.56
CA LEU A 247 2.76 -4.04 -12.35
C LEU A 247 2.22 -2.67 -11.93
N ALA A 248 2.13 -2.40 -10.63
CA ALA A 248 1.73 -1.09 -10.11
C ALA A 248 2.72 0.00 -10.52
N TRP A 249 4.04 -0.28 -10.44
CA TRP A 249 5.10 0.63 -10.86
C TRP A 249 5.01 1.00 -12.34
N ILE A 250 4.78 0.02 -13.22
CA ILE A 250 4.60 0.22 -14.67
C ILE A 250 3.33 1.04 -14.93
N LEU A 251 2.22 0.69 -14.28
CA LEU A 251 0.91 1.32 -14.47
C LEU A 251 0.96 2.80 -14.09
N ILE A 252 1.52 3.14 -12.92
CA ILE A 252 1.71 4.52 -12.49
C ILE A 252 2.63 5.28 -13.46
N GLY A 253 3.72 4.64 -13.90
CA GLY A 253 4.64 5.23 -14.87
C GLY A 253 4.01 5.53 -16.21
N LYS A 254 3.07 4.70 -16.65
CA LYS A 254 2.39 4.86 -17.95
C LYS A 254 1.39 6.02 -17.97
N TYR A 255 0.69 6.26 -16.86
CA TYR A 255 -0.46 7.17 -16.82
C TYR A 255 -0.24 8.43 -16.00
N LEU A 256 0.63 8.39 -14.99
CA LEU A 256 0.72 9.41 -13.95
C LEU A 256 2.11 10.05 -13.79
N THR A 257 3.08 9.70 -14.64
CA THR A 257 4.33 10.44 -14.71
C THR A 257 4.30 11.37 -15.89
N ASP A 258 4.71 12.63 -15.67
CA ASP A 258 4.87 13.61 -16.75
C ASP A 258 5.74 13.02 -17.86
N LYS A 259 5.17 12.96 -19.06
CA LYS A 259 5.94 12.81 -20.27
C LYS A 259 6.51 14.20 -20.58
N ASN A 260 7.64 14.58 -19.94
CA ASN A 260 8.48 15.63 -20.46
C ASN A 260 9.31 15.11 -21.62
#